data_14a1160f85454042647dffcdb8346494
#
_entry.id   14a1160f85454042647dffcdb8346494
#
_cell.length_a   1.000
_cell.length_b   1.000
_cell.length_c   1.000
_cell.angle_alpha   90.00
_cell.angle_beta   90.00
_cell.angle_gamma   90.00
#
_symmetry.space_group_name_H-M   'P 1'
#
loop_
_entity.id
_entity.type
_entity.pdbx_description
1 polymer ?
#
loop_
_entity_poly.entity_id
_entity_poly.type
_entity_poly.pdbx_seq_one_letter_code
_entity_poly.pdbx_strand_id
1 'polypeptide(L)'
;SAGDEPDETEHGRAASVIGVYSPVGRCLKTSFALTLGQLMAADRRVLYVTLEDYSGLASMTGEEYKSDFSDILYYFSQGNLNFMRLSGIVHSIGNMDYIPPARYPEDLAHIPAEQMAELIRKLAADCGYEIIILDVGNYGHQAAPILSVCQIVYMPIKEDGISSAKIWEFEAYA
;
A
#
# COMPACT_ATOMS: atom_id res chain seq x y z
N SER A 1 30.27 -7.36 30.98
CA SER A 1 29.86 -6.36 30.00
C SER A 1 28.84 -6.98 29.08
N ALA A 2 27.58 -6.75 29.35
CA ALA A 2 26.51 -7.11 28.44
C ALA A 2 26.65 -6.19 27.24
N GLY A 3 27.12 -6.73 26.12
CA GLY A 3 26.98 -6.05 24.84
C GLY A 3 25.48 -5.91 24.55
N ASP A 4 25.03 -4.71 24.33
CA ASP A 4 23.75 -4.46 23.70
C ASP A 4 23.78 -5.11 22.32
N GLU A 5 23.32 -6.33 22.25
CA GLU A 5 22.92 -6.88 20.97
C GLU A 5 21.70 -6.06 20.51
N PRO A 6 21.75 -5.46 19.33
CA PRO A 6 20.58 -4.78 18.82
C PRO A 6 19.45 -5.79 18.79
N ASP A 7 18.33 -5.42 19.36
CA ASP A 7 17.14 -6.24 19.43
C ASP A 7 16.73 -6.61 18.01
N GLU A 8 17.07 -7.83 17.57
CA GLU A 8 16.70 -8.36 16.27
C GLU A 8 15.18 -8.42 16.09
N THR A 9 14.41 -8.17 17.14
CA THR A 9 12.96 -8.19 17.10
C THR A 9 12.33 -7.00 16.38
N GLU A 10 13.04 -5.86 16.29
CA GLU A 10 12.52 -4.71 15.53
C GLU A 10 12.64 -4.87 14.01
N HIS A 11 13.60 -5.64 13.53
CA HIS A 11 13.81 -5.84 12.09
C HIS A 11 13.05 -7.04 11.52
N GLY A 12 12.42 -7.85 12.37
CA GLY A 12 11.73 -9.07 11.99
C GLY A 12 10.21 -8.97 11.89
N ARG A 13 9.61 -7.82 12.22
CA ARG A 13 8.16 -7.68 12.15
C ARG A 13 7.71 -7.25 10.77
N ALA A 14 6.84 -8.05 10.17
CA ALA A 14 6.13 -7.65 8.97
C ALA A 14 5.25 -6.43 9.25
N ALA A 15 5.14 -5.53 8.28
CA ALA A 15 4.24 -4.41 8.35
C ALA A 15 2.78 -4.88 8.44
N SER A 16 1.95 -4.15 9.17
CA SER A 16 0.51 -4.32 9.11
C SER A 16 -0.02 -3.66 7.83
N VAL A 17 -0.79 -4.40 7.05
CA VAL A 17 -1.39 -3.89 5.82
C VAL A 17 -2.81 -3.46 6.10
N ILE A 18 -3.10 -2.19 5.84
CA ILE A 18 -4.42 -1.61 5.96
C ILE A 18 -4.92 -1.32 4.56
N GLY A 19 -5.94 -2.05 4.13
CA GLY A 19 -6.57 -1.87 2.84
C GLY A 19 -7.65 -0.80 2.89
N VAL A 20 -7.73 0.00 1.84
CA VAL A 20 -8.86 0.90 1.58
C VAL A 20 -9.48 0.47 0.27
N TYR A 21 -10.72 0.03 0.32
CA TYR A 21 -11.43 -0.54 -0.81
C TYR A 21 -12.84 0.00 -0.89
N SER A 22 -13.29 0.30 -2.10
CA SER A 22 -14.68 0.67 -2.35
C SER A 22 -15.21 -0.12 -3.54
N PRO A 23 -16.24 -0.96 -3.33
CA PRO A 23 -16.85 -1.71 -4.44
C PRO A 23 -17.74 -0.83 -5.32
N VAL A 24 -18.12 0.34 -4.85
CA VAL A 24 -19.06 1.23 -5.53
C VAL A 24 -18.37 2.58 -5.82
N GLY A 25 -17.67 2.66 -6.93
CA GLY A 25 -17.17 3.92 -7.47
C GLY A 25 -16.04 4.58 -6.67
N ARG A 26 -15.60 5.73 -7.18
CA ARG A 26 -14.40 6.46 -6.73
C ARG A 26 -14.69 7.46 -5.61
N CYS A 27 -15.60 7.17 -4.70
CA CYS A 27 -15.95 8.14 -3.67
C CYS A 27 -14.85 8.29 -2.62
N LEU A 28 -14.06 9.36 -2.71
CA LEU A 28 -13.15 9.84 -1.65
C LEU A 28 -12.15 8.81 -1.11
N LYS A 29 -12.01 7.65 -1.77
CA LYS A 29 -11.17 6.54 -1.32
C LYS A 29 -9.71 6.96 -1.20
N THR A 30 -9.17 7.61 -2.22
CA THR A 30 -7.78 8.07 -2.23
C THR A 30 -7.55 9.13 -1.16
N SER A 31 -8.45 10.10 -1.04
CA SER A 31 -8.36 11.13 0.00
C SER A 31 -8.43 10.53 1.40
N PHE A 32 -9.30 9.55 1.62
CA PHE A 32 -9.39 8.82 2.88
C PHE A 32 -8.09 8.07 3.19
N ALA A 33 -7.56 7.33 2.21
CA ALA A 33 -6.33 6.57 2.37
C ALA A 33 -5.12 7.46 2.68
N LEU A 34 -4.99 8.59 1.98
CA LEU A 34 -3.92 9.55 2.21
C LEU A 34 -4.04 10.20 3.59
N THR A 35 -5.24 10.58 3.99
CA THR A 35 -5.48 11.18 5.31
C THR A 35 -5.16 10.18 6.42
N LEU A 36 -5.61 8.94 6.30
CA LEU A 36 -5.32 7.89 7.26
C LEU A 36 -3.81 7.67 7.38
N GLY A 37 -3.12 7.58 6.24
CA GLY A 37 -1.67 7.41 6.21
C GLY A 37 -0.93 8.55 6.89
N GLN A 38 -1.34 9.80 6.66
CA GLN A 38 -0.74 10.97 7.30
C GLN A 38 -0.94 10.96 8.82
N LEU A 39 -2.12 10.59 9.28
CA LEU A 39 -2.41 10.48 10.71
C LEU A 39 -1.53 9.43 11.38
N MET A 40 -1.36 8.28 10.75
CA MET A 40 -0.54 7.19 11.28
C MET A 40 0.96 7.50 11.18
N ALA A 41 1.38 8.25 10.17
CA ALA A 41 2.77 8.62 9.97
C ALA A 41 3.30 9.64 11.00
N ALA A 42 2.43 10.18 11.83
CA ALA A 42 2.84 11.08 12.91
C ALA A 42 3.77 10.38 13.93
N ASP A 43 3.58 9.08 14.15
CA ASP A 43 4.37 8.30 15.11
C ASP A 43 4.82 6.93 14.60
N ARG A 44 4.52 6.60 13.35
CA ARG A 44 4.86 5.31 12.75
C ARG A 44 5.44 5.48 11.35
N ARG A 45 6.19 4.48 10.91
CA ARG A 45 6.73 4.43 9.56
C ARG A 45 5.67 3.85 8.63
N VAL A 46 5.14 4.69 7.76
CA VAL A 46 4.01 4.36 6.88
C VAL A 46 4.43 4.44 5.43
N LEU A 47 4.08 3.41 4.67
CA LEU A 47 4.20 3.37 3.22
C LEU A 47 2.80 3.35 2.60
N TYR A 48 2.54 4.29 1.72
CA TYR A 48 1.32 4.33 0.91
C TYR A 48 1.56 3.66 -0.45
N VAL A 49 0.71 2.71 -0.79
CA VAL A 49 0.76 2.00 -2.07
C VAL A 49 -0.62 2.07 -2.72
N THR A 50 -0.68 2.55 -3.95
CA THR A 50 -1.93 2.58 -4.71
C THR A 50 -1.90 1.58 -5.86
N LEU A 51 -2.99 0.83 -6.00
CA LEU A 51 -3.24 -0.07 -7.12
C LEU A 51 -4.25 0.52 -8.11
N GLU A 52 -4.54 1.81 -7.98
CA GLU A 52 -5.44 2.53 -8.88
C GLU A 52 -4.76 2.88 -10.21
N ASP A 53 -5.48 2.68 -11.30
CA ASP A 53 -5.01 3.05 -12.64
C ASP A 53 -4.85 4.55 -12.81
N TYR A 54 -5.76 5.31 -12.23
CA TYR A 54 -5.75 6.76 -12.23
C TYR A 54 -5.72 7.27 -10.80
N SER A 55 -4.53 7.38 -10.27
CA SER A 55 -4.35 7.96 -8.95
C SER A 55 -4.37 9.50 -9.05
N GLY A 56 -5.20 10.13 -8.24
CA GLY A 56 -5.15 11.58 -8.04
C GLY A 56 -3.83 12.06 -7.45
N LEU A 57 -3.00 11.15 -6.97
CA LEU A 57 -1.72 11.46 -6.35
C LEU A 57 -0.78 12.20 -7.30
N ALA A 58 -0.66 11.74 -8.55
CA ALA A 58 0.20 12.37 -9.55
C ALA A 58 -0.25 13.81 -9.86
N SER A 59 -1.56 14.04 -9.93
CA SER A 59 -2.10 15.39 -10.14
C SER A 59 -1.97 16.29 -8.91
N MET A 60 -1.95 15.72 -7.71
CA MET A 60 -1.78 16.47 -6.46
C MET A 60 -0.33 16.91 -6.23
N THR A 61 0.63 16.12 -6.64
CA THR A 61 2.05 16.41 -6.43
C THR A 61 2.68 17.21 -7.58
N GLY A 62 2.13 17.09 -8.79
CA GLY A 62 2.66 17.75 -9.98
C GLY A 62 4.06 17.29 -10.38
N GLU A 63 4.55 16.20 -9.82
CA GLU A 63 5.89 15.68 -10.05
C GLU A 63 5.92 14.65 -11.18
N GLU A 64 7.00 14.68 -11.96
CA GLU A 64 7.35 13.59 -12.86
C GLU A 64 8.29 12.63 -12.13
N TYR A 65 7.96 11.34 -12.14
CA TYR A 65 8.72 10.33 -11.45
C TYR A 65 9.62 9.57 -12.44
N LYS A 66 10.88 9.38 -12.08
CA LYS A 66 11.83 8.55 -12.85
C LYS A 66 11.56 7.06 -12.68
N SER A 67 11.08 6.68 -11.52
CA SER A 67 10.72 5.31 -11.15
C SER A 67 9.38 5.31 -10.46
N ASP A 68 8.62 4.25 -10.65
CA ASP A 68 7.27 4.12 -10.14
C ASP A 68 6.92 2.67 -9.80
N PHE A 69 5.64 2.40 -9.58
CA PHE A 69 5.17 1.06 -9.23
C PHE A 69 5.46 0.03 -10.33
N SER A 70 5.55 0.44 -11.59
CA SER A 70 5.95 -0.46 -12.68
C SER A 70 7.36 -1.01 -12.47
N ASP A 71 8.28 -0.21 -11.93
CA ASP A 71 9.62 -0.68 -11.57
C ASP A 71 9.60 -1.67 -10.41
N ILE A 72 8.72 -1.46 -9.44
CA ILE A 72 8.50 -2.42 -8.34
C ILE A 72 8.05 -3.76 -8.89
N LEU A 73 7.09 -3.77 -9.81
CA LEU A 73 6.61 -4.98 -10.47
C LEU A 73 7.73 -5.70 -11.22
N TYR A 74 8.56 -4.94 -11.92
CA TYR A 74 9.71 -5.49 -12.65
C TYR A 74 10.70 -6.17 -11.69
N TYR A 75 11.10 -5.48 -10.63
CA TYR A 75 12.03 -6.07 -9.64
C TYR A 75 11.44 -7.31 -8.97
N PHE A 76 10.15 -7.28 -8.67
CA PHE A 76 9.46 -8.43 -8.10
C PHE A 76 9.48 -9.62 -9.05
N SER A 77 9.20 -9.40 -10.35
CA SER A 77 9.21 -10.47 -11.35
C SER A 77 10.58 -11.10 -11.54
N GLN A 78 11.65 -10.33 -11.30
CA GLN A 78 13.03 -10.80 -11.38
C GLN A 78 13.55 -11.42 -10.07
N GLY A 79 12.75 -11.41 -9.02
CA GLY A 79 13.19 -11.86 -7.70
C GLY A 79 14.19 -10.91 -7.02
N ASN A 80 14.27 -9.66 -7.47
CA ASN A 80 15.25 -8.67 -7.04
C ASN A 80 14.67 -7.55 -6.18
N LEU A 81 13.40 -7.67 -5.76
CA LEU A 81 12.80 -6.66 -4.91
C LEU A 81 13.36 -6.76 -3.49
N ASN A 82 13.98 -5.66 -3.03
CA ASN A 82 14.54 -5.54 -1.69
C ASN A 82 14.40 -4.11 -1.18
N PHE A 83 14.76 -3.90 0.07
CA PHE A 83 14.70 -2.58 0.71
C PHE A 83 15.49 -1.52 -0.05
N MET A 84 16.68 -1.85 -0.54
CA MET A 84 17.53 -0.87 -1.23
C MET A 84 16.91 -0.40 -2.54
N ARG A 85 16.32 -1.31 -3.31
CA ARG A 85 15.65 -0.95 -4.57
C ARG A 85 14.38 -0.15 -4.31
N LEU A 86 13.62 -0.54 -3.28
CA LEU A 86 12.44 0.21 -2.87
C LEU A 86 12.82 1.63 -2.42
N SER A 87 13.87 1.80 -1.65
CA SER A 87 14.28 3.11 -1.14
C SER A 87 14.67 4.09 -2.26
N GLY A 88 15.12 3.57 -3.41
CA GLY A 88 15.39 4.38 -4.60
C GLY A 88 14.13 4.82 -5.36
N ILE A 89 12.97 4.26 -5.04
CA ILE A 89 11.71 4.51 -5.76
C ILE A 89 10.74 5.34 -4.93
N VAL A 90 10.73 5.18 -3.60
CA VAL A 90 9.79 5.87 -2.72
C VAL A 90 10.04 7.37 -2.67
N HIS A 91 8.95 8.12 -2.53
CA HIS A 91 8.92 9.55 -2.27
C HIS A 91 8.21 9.80 -0.95
N SER A 92 8.23 11.03 -0.46
CA SER A 92 7.57 11.39 0.80
C SER A 92 6.60 12.53 0.61
N ILE A 93 5.46 12.43 1.28
CA ILE A 93 4.52 13.54 1.51
C ILE A 93 4.40 13.72 3.01
N GLY A 94 4.88 14.84 3.53
CA GLY A 94 4.97 15.01 4.97
C GLY A 94 5.87 13.93 5.58
N ASN A 95 5.33 13.17 6.54
CA ASN A 95 6.04 12.07 7.19
C ASN A 95 5.73 10.69 6.59
N MET A 96 4.87 10.64 5.57
CA MET A 96 4.46 9.40 4.94
C MET A 96 5.25 9.19 3.65
N ASP A 97 5.79 7.99 3.47
CA ASP A 97 6.39 7.58 2.22
C ASP A 97 5.33 6.96 1.29
N TYR A 98 5.54 7.08 0.00
CA TYR A 98 4.66 6.48 -0.99
C TYR A 98 5.44 5.96 -2.19
N ILE A 99 4.88 4.96 -2.85
CA ILE A 99 5.36 4.50 -4.15
C ILE A 99 4.57 5.26 -5.22
N PRO A 100 5.25 5.96 -6.15
CA PRO A 100 4.55 6.61 -7.25
C PRO A 100 3.67 5.62 -8.02
N PRO A 101 2.46 6.02 -8.44
CA PRO A 101 1.56 5.13 -9.17
C PRO A 101 2.17 4.65 -10.48
N ALA A 102 1.76 3.47 -10.93
CA ALA A 102 2.24 2.90 -12.18
C ALA A 102 2.03 3.88 -13.34
N ARG A 103 3.10 4.12 -14.11
CA ARG A 103 3.07 4.97 -15.30
C ARG A 103 2.16 4.38 -16.39
N TYR A 104 2.16 3.07 -16.49
CA TYR A 104 1.41 2.32 -17.48
C TYR A 104 0.34 1.49 -16.78
N PRO A 105 -0.94 1.91 -16.84
CA PRO A 105 -2.03 1.17 -16.22
C PRO A 105 -2.15 -0.27 -16.70
N GLU A 106 -1.72 -0.54 -17.94
CA GLU A 106 -1.73 -1.87 -18.51
C GLU A 106 -0.87 -2.85 -17.71
N ASP A 107 0.20 -2.36 -17.08
CA ASP A 107 1.08 -3.21 -16.25
C ASP A 107 0.34 -3.79 -15.05
N LEU A 108 -0.59 -3.01 -14.47
CA LEU A 108 -1.43 -3.49 -13.37
C LEU A 108 -2.53 -4.44 -13.85
N ALA A 109 -3.11 -4.16 -15.02
CA ALA A 109 -4.24 -4.92 -15.56
C ALA A 109 -3.87 -6.37 -15.89
N HIS A 110 -2.60 -6.63 -16.19
CA HIS A 110 -2.12 -7.97 -16.57
C HIS A 110 -1.65 -8.80 -15.39
N ILE A 111 -1.67 -8.27 -14.17
CA ILE A 111 -1.18 -8.99 -13.00
C ILE A 111 -2.35 -9.67 -12.29
N PRO A 112 -2.33 -11.00 -12.17
CA PRO A 112 -3.34 -11.69 -11.38
C PRO A 112 -3.33 -11.21 -9.92
N ALA A 113 -4.52 -11.20 -9.31
CA ALA A 113 -4.69 -10.73 -7.95
C ALA A 113 -3.84 -11.52 -6.94
N GLU A 114 -3.63 -12.82 -7.17
CA GLU A 114 -2.76 -13.66 -6.34
C GLU A 114 -1.31 -13.22 -6.39
N GLN A 115 -0.81 -12.83 -7.56
CA GLN A 115 0.55 -12.31 -7.69
C GLN A 115 0.69 -10.94 -7.03
N MET A 116 -0.32 -10.09 -7.17
CA MET A 116 -0.33 -8.81 -6.47
C MET A 116 -0.33 -9.00 -4.96
N ALA A 117 -1.11 -9.96 -4.47
CA ALA A 117 -1.11 -10.32 -3.04
C ALA A 117 0.27 -10.77 -2.56
N GLU A 118 0.98 -11.57 -3.33
CA GLU A 118 2.35 -11.98 -3.01
C GLU A 118 3.32 -10.80 -2.99
N LEU A 119 3.18 -9.86 -3.93
CA LEU A 119 3.97 -8.64 -3.93
C LEU A 119 3.74 -7.82 -2.65
N ILE A 120 2.49 -7.65 -2.24
CA ILE A 120 2.17 -6.93 -1.01
C ILE A 120 2.74 -7.63 0.22
N ARG A 121 2.67 -8.97 0.29
CA ARG A 121 3.31 -9.73 1.36
C ARG A 121 4.82 -9.52 1.39
N LYS A 122 5.46 -9.49 0.23
CA LYS A 122 6.89 -9.22 0.10
C LYS A 122 7.25 -7.83 0.61
N LEU A 123 6.49 -6.82 0.20
CA LEU A 123 6.66 -5.46 0.69
C LEU A 123 6.47 -5.39 2.21
N ALA A 124 5.46 -6.05 2.74
CA ALA A 124 5.20 -6.06 4.18
C ALA A 124 6.32 -6.75 4.97
N ALA A 125 6.89 -7.82 4.42
CA ALA A 125 7.92 -8.61 5.10
C ALA A 125 9.29 -7.93 5.10
N ASP A 126 9.69 -7.28 3.99
CA ASP A 126 11.08 -6.96 3.73
C ASP A 126 11.38 -5.45 3.68
N CYS A 127 10.39 -4.59 3.81
CA CYS A 127 10.58 -3.15 3.53
C CYS A 127 10.80 -2.28 4.75
N GLY A 128 10.73 -2.83 5.95
CA GLY A 128 11.03 -2.12 7.17
C GLY A 128 10.01 -1.05 7.57
N TYR A 129 8.84 -1.03 6.94
CA TYR A 129 7.72 -0.19 7.36
C TYR A 129 6.90 -0.86 8.44
N GLU A 130 6.27 -0.07 9.30
CA GLU A 130 5.38 -0.58 10.34
C GLU A 130 3.96 -0.77 9.80
N ILE A 131 3.56 0.09 8.86
CA ILE A 131 2.23 0.11 8.27
C ILE A 131 2.35 0.32 6.76
N ILE A 132 1.58 -0.45 6.01
CA ILE A 132 1.32 -0.22 4.59
C ILE A 132 -0.14 0.16 4.43
N ILE A 133 -0.41 1.35 3.92
CA ILE A 133 -1.75 1.76 3.48
C ILE A 133 -1.88 1.34 2.02
N LEU A 134 -2.76 0.41 1.75
CA LEU A 134 -2.99 -0.12 0.42
C LEU A 134 -4.31 0.42 -0.14
N ASP A 135 -4.19 1.31 -1.11
CA ASP A 135 -5.34 1.80 -1.86
C ASP A 135 -5.66 0.78 -2.95
N VAL A 136 -6.63 -0.10 -2.65
CA VAL A 136 -6.99 -1.21 -3.52
C VAL A 136 -7.82 -0.68 -4.69
N GLY A 137 -7.27 -0.76 -5.87
CA GLY A 137 -7.94 -0.33 -7.08
C GLY A 137 -9.15 -1.17 -7.45
N ASN A 138 -9.65 -0.96 -8.63
CA ASN A 138 -10.84 -1.66 -9.13
C ASN A 138 -10.50 -3.06 -9.64
N TYR A 139 -10.28 -3.99 -8.74
CA TYR A 139 -10.09 -5.40 -9.08
C TYR A 139 -11.41 -6.17 -9.20
N GLY A 140 -12.55 -5.54 -8.92
CA GLY A 140 -13.86 -6.16 -9.01
C GLY A 140 -13.97 -7.44 -8.19
N HIS A 141 -14.38 -8.52 -8.83
CA HIS A 141 -14.51 -9.85 -8.19
C HIS A 141 -13.16 -10.47 -7.80
N GLN A 142 -12.05 -9.92 -8.28
CA GLN A 142 -10.71 -10.44 -8.03
C GLN A 142 -10.01 -9.75 -6.86
N ALA A 143 -10.69 -8.87 -6.14
CA ALA A 143 -10.10 -8.17 -5.00
C ALA A 143 -9.84 -9.08 -3.80
N ALA A 144 -10.54 -10.19 -3.68
CA ALA A 144 -10.47 -11.08 -2.50
C ALA A 144 -9.04 -11.53 -2.14
N PRO A 145 -8.18 -11.97 -3.08
CA PRO A 145 -6.81 -12.33 -2.71
C PRO A 145 -6.01 -11.16 -2.15
N ILE A 146 -6.24 -9.95 -2.67
CA ILE A 146 -5.55 -8.74 -2.21
C ILE A 146 -6.07 -8.35 -0.83
N LEU A 147 -7.38 -8.37 -0.62
CA LEU A 147 -7.98 -8.05 0.67
C LEU A 147 -7.57 -9.04 1.76
N SER A 148 -7.30 -10.29 1.39
CA SER A 148 -6.88 -11.33 2.33
C SER A 148 -5.51 -11.07 2.97
N VAL A 149 -4.67 -10.26 2.36
CA VAL A 149 -3.36 -9.88 2.92
C VAL A 149 -3.45 -8.68 3.86
N CYS A 150 -4.61 -8.02 3.94
CA CYS A 150 -4.85 -6.89 4.81
C CYS A 150 -5.29 -7.36 6.20
N GLN A 151 -4.73 -6.78 7.25
CA GLN A 151 -5.18 -7.01 8.62
C GLN A 151 -6.49 -6.27 8.88
N ILE A 152 -6.65 -5.09 8.30
CA ILE A 152 -7.84 -4.27 8.39
C ILE A 152 -8.19 -3.77 7.00
N VAL A 153 -9.48 -3.73 6.67
CA VAL A 153 -9.97 -3.11 5.45
C VAL A 153 -11.00 -2.05 5.81
N TYR A 154 -10.74 -0.82 5.36
CA TYR A 154 -11.70 0.28 5.47
C TYR A 154 -12.46 0.38 4.15
N MET A 155 -13.78 0.46 4.26
CA MET A 155 -14.66 0.65 3.11
C MET A 155 -15.40 1.98 3.29
N PRO A 156 -14.89 3.08 2.72
CA PRO A 156 -15.58 4.36 2.79
C PRO A 156 -16.93 4.28 2.08
N ILE A 157 -17.99 4.69 2.75
CA ILE A 157 -19.34 4.71 2.21
C ILE A 157 -19.84 6.15 2.21
N LYS A 158 -20.40 6.57 1.09
CA LYS A 158 -21.05 7.87 0.98
C LYS A 158 -22.54 7.71 1.30
N GLU A 159 -22.96 8.14 2.49
CA GLU A 159 -24.37 8.27 2.85
C GLU A 159 -24.69 9.74 3.04
N ASP A 160 -25.72 10.25 2.34
CA ASP A 160 -26.30 11.59 2.49
C ASP A 160 -25.27 12.74 2.63
N GLY A 161 -24.20 12.67 1.84
CA GLY A 161 -23.12 13.66 1.88
C GLY A 161 -22.12 13.48 3.01
N ILE A 162 -22.31 12.52 3.88
CA ILE A 162 -21.40 12.17 4.96
C ILE A 162 -20.68 10.87 4.60
N SER A 163 -19.34 10.90 4.60
CA SER A 163 -18.54 9.70 4.41
C SER A 163 -18.40 8.97 5.72
N SER A 164 -18.94 7.77 5.80
CA SER A 164 -18.69 6.84 6.90
C SER A 164 -17.75 5.73 6.43
N ALA A 165 -16.95 5.19 7.35
CA ALA A 165 -16.11 4.06 7.08
C ALA A 165 -16.59 2.85 7.88
N LYS A 166 -16.76 1.71 7.21
CA LYS A 166 -16.95 0.44 7.88
C LYS A 166 -15.61 -0.27 7.99
N ILE A 167 -15.30 -0.74 9.18
CA ILE A 167 -14.10 -1.51 9.45
C ILE A 167 -14.47 -2.99 9.36
N TRP A 168 -13.74 -3.70 8.51
CA TRP A 168 -13.84 -5.14 8.39
C TRP A 168 -12.53 -5.74 8.89
N GLU A 169 -12.58 -6.46 10.00
CA GLU A 169 -11.45 -7.25 10.44
C GLU A 169 -11.52 -8.61 9.78
N PHE A 170 -10.54 -8.87 8.93
CA PHE A 170 -10.33 -10.23 8.45
C PHE A 170 -9.34 -10.90 9.39
N GLU A 171 -9.83 -11.78 10.24
CA GLU A 171 -8.93 -12.66 10.96
C GLU A 171 -8.26 -13.58 9.93
N ALA A 172 -6.97 -13.35 9.74
CA ALA A 172 -6.18 -14.27 8.95
C ALA A 172 -6.02 -15.56 9.75
N TYR A 173 -6.84 -16.54 9.44
CA TYR A 173 -6.56 -17.90 9.86
C TYR A 173 -5.38 -18.40 9.02
N ALA A 174 -4.26 -18.52 9.69
CA ALA A 174 -3.11 -19.18 9.10
C ALA A 174 -3.43 -20.65 8.80
#